data_4c368d7134d9c1e4ee5078c09d9ad47c
#
_entry.id   4c368d7134d9c1e4ee5078c09d9ad47c
#
_cell.length_a   1.000
_cell.length_b   1.000
_cell.length_c   1.000
_cell.angle_alpha   90.00
_cell.angle_beta   90.00
_cell.angle_gamma   90.00
#
_symmetry.space_group_name_H-M   'P 1'
#
loop_
_entity.id
_entity.type
_entity.pdbx_description
1 polymer ?
#
loop_
_entity_poly.entity_id
_entity_poly.type
_entity_poly.pdbx_seq_one_letter_code
_entity_poly.pdbx_strand_id
1 'polypeptide(L)'
;MKKVLVSIVLCLCASAYAQKDSLNLEDAILARWSKFAPDRISGLQWVENSSSFCYYEGSDLIIEKLDGTKETVQLATINALLEDDSLKKFPHISWLNEHSFRFTQHNNYYRFNKSIGALSKTLSYDENAANSEFSETANALAYTLENNLFIDDSKGKTHQITRDEDATIVNGQAVHRYEFGVYKGTFWSNTGSHLAFYRKDESMVSDYPIVNTDARVAEVNIIKYPMAGMVSHQVTLGIYNLKTEKTIFVKTEGDKEQYLTNIAWSPNDKHIYIAVLNRDQNHVKLNKYDAETGDFVKTLFEERHENYVQPLPPM
;
A
#
# COMPACT_ATOMS: atom_id res chain seq x y z
N MET A 1 -9.78 10.17 72.08
CA MET A 1 -10.99 10.01 71.23
C MET A 1 -11.04 10.98 70.05
N LYS A 2 -10.92 12.30 70.19
CA LYS A 2 -11.01 13.26 69.04
C LYS A 2 -9.98 13.03 67.91
N LYS A 3 -8.73 12.66 68.24
CA LYS A 3 -7.69 12.38 67.19
C LYS A 3 -7.96 11.11 66.41
N VAL A 4 -8.56 10.09 67.02
CA VAL A 4 -8.90 8.84 66.30
C VAL A 4 -10.10 9.05 65.38
N LEU A 5 -11.06 9.88 65.82
CA LEU A 5 -12.25 10.25 64.97
C LEU A 5 -11.83 11.01 63.71
N VAL A 6 -10.88 11.95 63.82
CA VAL A 6 -10.36 12.73 62.69
C VAL A 6 -9.60 11.81 61.70
N SER A 7 -8.79 10.85 62.17
CA SER A 7 -8.11 9.90 61.32
C SER A 7 -9.09 8.98 60.59
N ILE A 8 -10.17 8.53 61.21
CA ILE A 8 -11.20 7.69 60.58
C ILE A 8 -11.96 8.46 59.48
N VAL A 9 -12.29 9.75 59.73
CA VAL A 9 -12.95 10.61 58.74
C VAL A 9 -12.03 10.91 57.55
N LEU A 10 -10.71 11.12 57.78
CA LEU A 10 -9.72 11.29 56.69
C LEU A 10 -9.56 9.99 55.84
N CYS A 11 -9.55 8.81 56.45
CA CYS A 11 -9.50 7.56 55.70
C CYS A 11 -10.78 7.29 54.90
N LEU A 12 -11.96 7.65 55.43
CA LEU A 12 -13.22 7.55 54.69
C LEU A 12 -13.30 8.51 53.50
N CYS A 13 -12.77 9.73 53.61
CA CYS A 13 -12.70 10.67 52.51
C CYS A 13 -11.70 10.21 51.40
N ALA A 14 -10.57 9.55 51.78
CA ALA A 14 -9.63 9.00 50.80
C ALA A 14 -10.23 7.81 50.02
N SER A 15 -11.12 7.03 50.65
CA SER A 15 -11.82 5.91 50.02
C SER A 15 -12.86 6.35 48.98
N ALA A 16 -13.44 7.56 49.15
CA ALA A 16 -14.46 8.09 48.24
C ALA A 16 -13.90 8.52 46.86
N TYR A 17 -12.60 8.79 46.75
CA TYR A 17 -11.93 9.12 45.49
C TYR A 17 -11.48 7.91 44.68
N ALA A 18 -11.66 6.70 45.17
CA ALA A 18 -11.20 5.46 44.52
C ALA A 18 -12.31 4.75 43.70
N GLN A 19 -13.50 5.34 43.56
CA GLN A 19 -14.48 4.78 42.61
C GLN A 19 -14.05 5.08 41.20
N LYS A 20 -13.47 4.04 40.56
CA LYS A 20 -13.31 4.02 39.11
C LYS A 20 -14.71 4.02 38.50
N ASP A 21 -14.97 4.95 37.62
CA ASP A 21 -16.16 4.89 36.79
C ASP A 21 -16.27 3.53 36.12
N SER A 22 -17.36 2.83 36.35
CA SER A 22 -17.58 1.55 35.65
C SER A 22 -17.93 1.80 34.20
N LEU A 23 -17.23 1.12 33.31
CA LEU A 23 -17.53 1.16 31.89
C LEU A 23 -18.91 0.56 31.65
N ASN A 24 -19.86 1.31 31.14
CA ASN A 24 -21.15 0.78 30.71
C ASN A 24 -21.10 0.34 29.23
N LEU A 25 -22.12 -0.36 28.76
CA LEU A 25 -22.17 -0.88 27.40
C LEU A 25 -22.16 0.23 26.34
N GLU A 26 -22.84 1.34 26.63
CA GLU A 26 -22.87 2.50 25.74
C GLU A 26 -21.47 3.13 25.60
N ASP A 27 -20.78 3.34 26.72
CA ASP A 27 -19.39 3.81 26.73
C ASP A 27 -18.45 2.86 25.97
N ALA A 28 -18.59 1.56 26.16
CA ALA A 28 -17.73 0.56 25.51
C ALA A 28 -17.94 0.50 23.97
N ILE A 29 -19.14 0.73 23.49
CA ILE A 29 -19.47 0.65 22.06
C ILE A 29 -19.35 2.02 21.37
N LEU A 30 -20.01 3.05 21.91
CA LEU A 30 -20.12 4.34 21.24
C LEU A 30 -18.98 5.30 21.58
N ALA A 31 -18.47 5.26 22.82
CA ALA A 31 -17.45 6.21 23.27
C ALA A 31 -16.01 5.75 23.05
N ARG A 32 -15.78 4.50 22.60
CA ARG A 32 -14.42 3.95 22.36
C ARG A 32 -13.60 4.74 21.34
N TRP A 33 -14.26 5.38 20.38
CA TRP A 33 -13.63 6.16 19.32
C TRP A 33 -13.64 7.68 19.57
N SER A 34 -14.20 8.11 20.70
CA SER A 34 -14.30 9.52 21.09
C SER A 34 -13.77 9.73 22.51
N LYS A 35 -14.61 9.60 23.55
CA LYS A 35 -14.27 9.86 24.95
C LYS A 35 -13.08 9.03 25.47
N PHE A 36 -12.96 7.76 25.00
CA PHE A 36 -11.91 6.83 25.42
C PHE A 36 -10.85 6.58 24.35
N ALA A 37 -10.94 7.28 23.21
CA ALA A 37 -9.88 7.18 22.22
C ALA A 37 -8.61 7.81 22.79
N PRO A 38 -7.45 7.13 22.70
CA PRO A 38 -6.20 7.75 23.09
C PRO A 38 -5.85 8.90 22.15
N ASP A 39 -5.20 9.94 22.67
CA ASP A 39 -4.63 10.98 21.82
C ASP A 39 -3.67 10.34 20.82
N ARG A 40 -3.80 10.73 19.57
CA ARG A 40 -2.97 10.20 18.48
C ARG A 40 -2.15 11.32 17.86
N ILE A 41 -0.87 11.05 17.69
CA ILE A 41 -0.01 11.87 16.87
C ILE A 41 -0.28 11.47 15.41
N SER A 42 -0.80 12.39 14.61
CA SER A 42 -1.12 12.14 13.21
C SER A 42 0.09 12.38 12.32
N GLY A 43 0.33 11.48 11.34
CA GLY A 43 1.40 11.62 10.36
C GLY A 43 2.81 11.47 10.93
N LEU A 44 2.96 10.79 12.09
CA LEU A 44 4.28 10.56 12.69
C LEU A 44 5.14 9.68 11.78
N GLN A 45 6.25 10.22 11.32
CA GLN A 45 7.23 9.51 10.49
C GLN A 45 8.63 10.13 10.63
N TRP A 46 9.67 9.34 10.35
CA TRP A 46 11.02 9.85 10.24
C TRP A 46 11.21 10.68 8.97
N VAL A 47 11.99 11.76 9.08
CA VAL A 47 12.45 12.52 7.93
C VAL A 47 13.61 11.78 7.29
N GLU A 48 13.50 11.48 6.01
CA GLU A 48 14.48 10.67 5.28
C GLU A 48 15.90 11.25 5.35
N ASN A 49 16.88 10.39 5.64
CA ASN A 49 18.29 10.73 5.79
C ASN A 49 18.59 11.79 6.87
N SER A 50 17.78 11.83 7.94
CA SER A 50 17.99 12.76 9.06
C SER A 50 17.71 12.11 10.42
N SER A 51 18.07 12.82 11.51
CA SER A 51 17.69 12.46 12.88
C SER A 51 16.43 13.19 13.36
N SER A 52 15.62 13.69 12.44
CA SER A 52 14.38 14.40 12.74
C SER A 52 13.17 13.51 12.45
N PHE A 53 12.08 13.76 13.13
CA PHE A 53 10.77 13.18 12.83
C PHE A 53 9.78 14.30 12.58
N CYS A 54 8.67 13.98 11.94
CA CYS A 54 7.59 14.93 11.70
C CYS A 54 6.24 14.37 12.11
N TYR A 55 5.29 15.27 12.29
CA TYR A 55 3.89 14.97 12.60
C TYR A 55 3.01 16.16 12.25
N TYR A 56 1.70 15.94 12.19
CA TYR A 56 0.74 17.03 11.95
C TYR A 56 0.21 17.59 13.27
N GLU A 57 0.25 18.92 13.38
CA GLU A 57 -0.36 19.66 14.49
C GLU A 57 -1.33 20.71 13.92
N GLY A 58 -2.62 20.53 14.19
CA GLY A 58 -3.65 21.34 13.51
C GLY A 58 -3.63 21.10 11.99
N SER A 59 -3.38 22.16 11.23
CA SER A 59 -3.27 22.12 9.78
C SER A 59 -1.84 22.06 9.26
N ASP A 60 -0.83 22.11 10.14
CA ASP A 60 0.56 22.32 9.76
C ASP A 60 1.40 21.06 9.98
N LEU A 61 2.54 20.97 9.28
CA LEU A 61 3.54 19.94 9.46
C LEU A 61 4.62 20.43 10.41
N ILE A 62 4.79 19.75 11.52
CA ILE A 62 5.87 20.00 12.48
C ILE A 62 7.00 19.02 12.19
N ILE A 63 8.22 19.53 12.11
CA ILE A 63 9.45 18.76 12.00
C ILE A 63 10.25 19.00 13.28
N GLU A 64 10.54 17.95 14.02
CA GLU A 64 11.17 18.04 15.33
C GLU A 64 12.47 17.23 15.35
N LYS A 65 13.53 17.84 15.87
CA LYS A 65 14.82 17.17 16.12
C LYS A 65 14.81 16.51 17.50
N LEU A 66 15.70 15.56 17.70
CA LEU A 66 15.86 14.89 18.99
C LEU A 66 16.25 15.81 20.15
N ASP A 67 16.78 17.01 19.85
CA ASP A 67 17.09 18.05 20.85
C ASP A 67 15.89 18.94 21.21
N GLY A 68 14.71 18.66 20.61
CA GLY A 68 13.47 19.40 20.82
C GLY A 68 13.31 20.65 19.94
N THR A 69 14.28 20.95 19.06
CA THR A 69 14.15 22.07 18.10
C THR A 69 13.07 21.74 17.07
N LYS A 70 12.14 22.68 16.85
CA LYS A 70 11.01 22.51 15.93
C LYS A 70 11.11 23.48 14.74
N GLU A 71 10.76 22.97 13.59
CA GLU A 71 10.52 23.70 12.35
C GLU A 71 9.08 23.45 11.91
N THR A 72 8.37 24.47 11.41
CA THR A 72 6.99 24.36 10.97
C THR A 72 6.89 24.66 9.49
N VAL A 73 6.28 23.74 8.72
CA VAL A 73 5.83 24.00 7.36
C VAL A 73 4.33 24.27 7.41
N GLN A 74 3.93 25.52 7.19
CA GLN A 74 2.53 25.92 7.22
C GLN A 74 1.80 25.44 5.96
N LEU A 75 0.59 24.93 6.14
CA LEU A 75 -0.28 24.57 5.02
C LEU A 75 -0.55 25.77 4.10
N ALA A 76 -0.68 26.96 4.69
CA ALA A 76 -0.89 28.20 3.94
C ALA A 76 0.25 28.50 2.95
N THR A 77 1.50 28.16 3.29
CA THR A 77 2.67 28.32 2.39
C THR A 77 2.53 27.43 1.15
N ILE A 78 2.12 26.19 1.33
CA ILE A 78 1.88 25.26 0.21
C ILE A 78 0.72 25.74 -0.65
N ASN A 79 -0.39 26.13 -0.02
CA ASN A 79 -1.59 26.62 -0.71
C ASN A 79 -1.32 27.88 -1.54
N ALA A 80 -0.42 28.76 -1.08
CA ALA A 80 -0.03 29.97 -1.83
C ALA A 80 0.74 29.67 -3.12
N LEU A 81 1.31 28.46 -3.24
CA LEU A 81 2.09 28.01 -4.39
C LEU A 81 1.34 27.05 -5.31
N LEU A 82 0.19 26.53 -4.86
CA LEU A 82 -0.68 25.70 -5.69
C LEU A 82 -1.45 26.58 -6.69
N GLU A 83 -1.49 26.13 -7.93
CA GLU A 83 -2.30 26.76 -8.99
C GLU A 83 -3.76 26.28 -8.98
N ASP A 84 -3.97 25.10 -8.41
CA ASP A 84 -5.27 24.43 -8.29
C ASP A 84 -5.95 24.72 -6.93
N ASP A 85 -7.03 24.00 -6.63
CA ASP A 85 -7.79 24.12 -5.38
C ASP A 85 -6.90 23.95 -4.14
N SER A 86 -7.11 24.82 -3.16
CA SER A 86 -6.38 24.79 -1.90
C SER A 86 -6.65 23.52 -1.10
N LEU A 87 -5.61 22.96 -0.49
CA LEU A 87 -5.68 21.85 0.45
C LEU A 87 -6.41 22.28 1.73
N LYS A 88 -7.39 21.50 2.18
CA LYS A 88 -8.13 21.74 3.44
C LYS A 88 -7.37 21.26 4.67
N LYS A 89 -6.43 20.32 4.51
CA LYS A 89 -5.56 19.76 5.54
C LYS A 89 -4.23 19.38 4.91
N PHE A 90 -3.19 19.21 5.73
CA PHE A 90 -1.90 18.74 5.23
C PHE A 90 -2.08 17.37 4.55
N PRO A 91 -1.56 17.19 3.32
CA PRO A 91 -1.70 15.93 2.59
C PRO A 91 -0.80 14.85 3.22
N HIS A 92 -1.05 13.59 2.88
CA HIS A 92 -0.07 12.55 3.16
C HIS A 92 1.20 12.83 2.37
N ILE A 93 2.36 12.86 3.07
CA ILE A 93 3.64 13.16 2.46
C ILE A 93 4.56 11.94 2.46
N SER A 94 5.49 11.90 1.50
CA SER A 94 6.64 11.00 1.50
C SER A 94 7.91 11.83 1.42
N TRP A 95 8.83 11.65 2.36
CA TRP A 95 10.12 12.33 2.35
C TRP A 95 11.01 11.78 1.24
N LEU A 96 11.66 12.65 0.50
CA LEU A 96 12.67 12.34 -0.52
C LEU A 96 14.09 12.49 0.05
N ASN A 97 14.26 13.43 0.97
CA ASN A 97 15.45 13.70 1.74
C ASN A 97 15.09 14.71 2.85
N GLU A 98 16.06 15.14 3.64
CA GLU A 98 15.86 16.10 4.75
C GLU A 98 15.29 17.47 4.34
N HIS A 99 15.34 17.83 3.04
CA HIS A 99 14.93 19.14 2.52
C HIS A 99 13.64 19.11 1.71
N SER A 100 13.21 17.93 1.24
CA SER A 100 12.11 17.83 0.29
C SER A 100 11.23 16.65 0.59
N PHE A 101 9.92 16.87 0.42
CA PHE A 101 8.91 15.82 0.41
C PHE A 101 8.02 15.95 -0.82
N ARG A 102 7.36 14.87 -1.13
CA ARG A 102 6.33 14.85 -2.16
C ARG A 102 4.97 14.57 -1.54
N PHE A 103 3.92 15.00 -2.25
CA PHE A 103 2.53 14.68 -1.97
C PHE A 103 1.73 14.60 -3.27
N THR A 104 0.51 14.07 -3.17
CA THR A 104 -0.43 14.04 -4.29
C THR A 104 -1.63 14.93 -3.99
N GLN A 105 -2.12 15.62 -5.02
CA GLN A 105 -3.39 16.32 -5.00
C GLN A 105 -4.09 16.07 -6.32
N HIS A 106 -5.33 15.57 -6.27
CA HIS A 106 -6.03 15.05 -7.45
C HIS A 106 -5.14 14.03 -8.18
N ASN A 107 -4.95 14.21 -9.48
CA ASN A 107 -4.10 13.37 -10.33
C ASN A 107 -2.72 14.00 -10.61
N ASN A 108 -2.19 14.78 -9.66
CA ASN A 108 -0.89 15.44 -9.79
C ASN A 108 0.03 15.04 -8.63
N TYR A 109 1.30 14.80 -8.93
CA TYR A 109 2.38 14.68 -7.97
C TYR A 109 3.10 16.01 -7.83
N TYR A 110 3.25 16.46 -6.59
CA TYR A 110 3.96 17.67 -6.23
C TYR A 110 5.19 17.34 -5.38
N ARG A 111 6.26 18.08 -5.61
CA ARG A 111 7.45 18.09 -4.76
C ARG A 111 7.59 19.46 -4.12
N PHE A 112 7.64 19.49 -2.80
CA PHE A 112 7.93 20.70 -2.04
C PHE A 112 9.34 20.66 -1.47
N ASN A 113 10.13 21.71 -1.71
CA ASN A 113 11.43 21.90 -1.09
C ASN A 113 11.30 22.95 0.01
N LYS A 114 11.36 22.50 1.28
CA LYS A 114 11.18 23.37 2.45
C LYS A 114 12.32 24.36 2.67
N SER A 115 13.55 24.05 2.21
CA SER A 115 14.71 24.91 2.40
C SER A 115 14.66 26.19 1.57
N ILE A 116 13.98 26.16 0.43
CA ILE A 116 13.84 27.30 -0.48
C ILE A 116 12.38 27.73 -0.66
N GLY A 117 11.44 27.04 0.01
CA GLY A 117 10.01 27.35 -0.10
C GLY A 117 9.44 27.20 -1.50
N ALA A 118 9.92 26.22 -2.28
CA ALA A 118 9.50 26.03 -3.67
C ALA A 118 8.65 24.77 -3.86
N LEU A 119 7.59 24.91 -4.63
CA LEU A 119 6.70 23.83 -5.06
C LEU A 119 6.86 23.59 -6.55
N SER A 120 6.94 22.32 -6.96
CA SER A 120 6.95 21.93 -8.38
C SER A 120 5.99 20.77 -8.62
N LYS A 121 5.22 20.86 -9.69
CA LYS A 121 4.45 19.74 -10.20
C LYS A 121 5.40 18.83 -11.00
N THR A 122 5.53 17.57 -10.59
CA THR A 122 6.51 16.64 -11.14
C THR A 122 5.93 15.66 -12.13
N LEU A 123 4.64 15.34 -11.99
CA LEU A 123 3.94 14.41 -12.87
C LEU A 123 2.44 14.65 -12.77
N SER A 124 1.74 14.51 -13.91
CA SER A 124 0.27 14.41 -13.96
C SER A 124 -0.08 13.09 -14.62
N TYR A 125 -1.19 12.46 -14.21
CA TYR A 125 -1.63 11.18 -14.75
C TYR A 125 -3.14 11.21 -14.99
N ASP A 126 -3.68 10.20 -15.69
CA ASP A 126 -5.10 10.10 -16.03
C ASP A 126 -5.96 10.08 -14.77
N GLU A 127 -7.06 10.82 -14.78
CA GLU A 127 -7.99 10.90 -13.64
C GLU A 127 -8.69 9.57 -13.30
N ASN A 128 -8.80 8.68 -14.29
CA ASN A 128 -9.36 7.34 -14.13
C ASN A 128 -8.30 6.30 -13.73
N ALA A 129 -7.04 6.71 -13.55
CA ALA A 129 -5.97 5.81 -13.17
C ALA A 129 -6.23 5.18 -11.79
N ALA A 130 -6.06 3.88 -11.72
CA ALA A 130 -6.17 3.09 -10.50
C ALA A 130 -4.87 2.32 -10.23
N ASN A 131 -4.75 1.73 -9.03
CA ASN A 131 -3.61 0.89 -8.64
C ASN A 131 -2.25 1.54 -8.89
N SER A 132 -2.16 2.83 -8.63
CA SER A 132 -0.97 3.63 -8.92
C SER A 132 0.18 3.35 -7.96
N GLU A 133 1.39 3.20 -8.50
CA GLU A 133 2.64 3.03 -7.76
C GLU A 133 3.74 3.91 -8.35
N PHE A 134 4.21 4.88 -7.59
CA PHE A 134 5.28 5.76 -8.01
C PHE A 134 6.66 5.20 -7.64
N SER A 135 7.60 5.25 -8.56
CA SER A 135 9.02 4.94 -8.32
C SER A 135 9.86 6.22 -8.27
N GLU A 136 10.52 6.46 -7.13
CA GLU A 136 11.47 7.57 -7.00
C GLU A 136 12.68 7.39 -7.91
N THR A 137 13.19 6.17 -8.01
CA THR A 137 14.39 5.86 -8.80
C THR A 137 14.14 5.95 -10.30
N ALA A 138 12.97 5.49 -10.77
CA ALA A 138 12.54 5.65 -12.16
C ALA A 138 12.03 7.08 -12.43
N ASN A 139 11.61 7.81 -11.40
CA ASN A 139 10.83 9.04 -11.48
C ASN A 139 9.64 8.87 -12.45
N ALA A 140 8.89 7.80 -12.23
CA ALA A 140 7.79 7.36 -13.09
C ALA A 140 6.65 6.75 -12.25
N LEU A 141 5.44 6.80 -12.78
CA LEU A 141 4.23 6.25 -12.17
C LEU A 141 3.73 5.07 -12.99
N ALA A 142 3.63 3.89 -12.37
CA ALA A 142 2.86 2.77 -12.92
C ALA A 142 1.41 2.88 -12.45
N TYR A 143 0.46 2.62 -13.32
CA TYR A 143 -0.97 2.65 -12.99
C TYR A 143 -1.78 1.79 -13.97
N THR A 144 -3.02 1.50 -13.60
CA THR A 144 -3.95 0.80 -14.48
C THR A 144 -5.05 1.73 -14.97
N LEU A 145 -5.41 1.61 -16.25
CA LEU A 145 -6.68 2.09 -16.80
C LEU A 145 -7.48 0.85 -17.19
N GLU A 146 -8.66 0.72 -16.59
CA GLU A 146 -9.44 -0.51 -16.67
C GLU A 146 -8.56 -1.71 -16.25
N ASN A 147 -8.31 -2.66 -17.15
CA ASN A 147 -7.52 -3.86 -16.89
C ASN A 147 -6.13 -3.85 -17.55
N ASN A 148 -5.70 -2.72 -18.11
CA ASN A 148 -4.41 -2.58 -18.75
C ASN A 148 -3.44 -1.72 -17.93
N LEU A 149 -2.15 -2.05 -18.05
CA LEU A 149 -1.06 -1.41 -17.31
C LEU A 149 -0.38 -0.35 -18.17
N PHE A 150 -0.09 0.80 -17.53
CA PHE A 150 0.57 1.96 -18.11
C PHE A 150 1.69 2.45 -17.20
N ILE A 151 2.64 3.19 -17.79
CA ILE A 151 3.66 3.94 -17.06
C ILE A 151 3.72 5.36 -17.66
N ASP A 152 3.59 6.37 -16.80
CA ASP A 152 3.94 7.75 -17.15
C ASP A 152 5.31 8.10 -16.60
N ASP A 153 6.21 8.56 -17.46
CA ASP A 153 7.54 9.00 -17.06
C ASP A 153 7.60 10.52 -16.79
N SER A 154 8.65 10.96 -16.12
CA SER A 154 8.87 12.38 -15.81
C SER A 154 9.12 13.28 -17.02
N LYS A 155 9.24 12.71 -18.22
CA LYS A 155 9.38 13.46 -19.49
C LYS A 155 8.01 13.68 -20.15
N GLY A 156 6.93 13.20 -19.53
CA GLY A 156 5.56 13.31 -20.04
C GLY A 156 5.22 12.25 -21.10
N LYS A 157 6.03 11.18 -21.21
CA LYS A 157 5.70 10.07 -22.11
C LYS A 157 4.92 9.00 -21.36
N THR A 158 3.78 8.61 -21.93
CA THR A 158 2.98 7.45 -21.51
C THR A 158 3.41 6.20 -22.27
N HIS A 159 3.73 5.15 -21.53
CA HIS A 159 4.05 3.81 -22.05
C HIS A 159 2.87 2.89 -21.75
N GLN A 160 2.17 2.43 -22.76
CA GLN A 160 1.18 1.36 -22.58
C GLN A 160 1.86 0.00 -22.59
N ILE A 161 1.86 -0.69 -21.44
CA ILE A 161 2.60 -1.93 -21.22
C ILE A 161 1.81 -3.14 -21.71
N THR A 162 0.50 -3.15 -21.46
CA THR A 162 -0.40 -4.23 -21.89
C THR A 162 -1.54 -3.71 -22.75
N ARG A 163 -2.08 -4.58 -23.64
CA ARG A 163 -3.16 -4.26 -24.57
C ARG A 163 -4.11 -5.43 -24.69
N ASP A 164 -4.54 -5.98 -23.54
CA ASP A 164 -5.54 -7.04 -23.53
C ASP A 164 -6.93 -6.41 -23.74
N GLU A 165 -7.67 -6.87 -24.74
CA GLU A 165 -9.04 -6.42 -25.04
C GLU A 165 -10.08 -7.24 -24.28
N ASP A 166 -9.71 -8.44 -23.81
CA ASP A 166 -10.54 -9.31 -23.00
C ASP A 166 -10.60 -8.79 -21.56
N ALA A 167 -11.80 -8.38 -21.14
CA ALA A 167 -12.02 -7.87 -19.78
C ALA A 167 -11.73 -8.89 -18.67
N THR A 168 -11.58 -10.17 -18.99
CA THR A 168 -11.20 -11.22 -18.03
C THR A 168 -9.70 -11.34 -17.84
N ILE A 169 -8.90 -10.61 -18.64
CA ILE A 169 -7.47 -10.49 -18.45
C ILE A 169 -7.16 -9.20 -17.70
N VAL A 170 -6.58 -9.33 -16.53
CA VAL A 170 -6.34 -8.20 -15.62
C VAL A 170 -4.85 -8.04 -15.35
N ASN A 171 -4.30 -6.86 -15.62
CA ASN A 171 -2.89 -6.56 -15.49
C ASN A 171 -2.62 -5.53 -14.38
N GLY A 172 -1.50 -5.67 -13.67
CA GLY A 172 -1.02 -4.68 -12.71
C GLY A 172 -1.89 -4.51 -11.46
N GLN A 173 -2.80 -5.43 -11.19
CA GLN A 173 -3.70 -5.39 -10.04
C GLN A 173 -3.37 -6.51 -9.05
N ALA A 174 -3.78 -6.34 -7.80
CA ALA A 174 -3.65 -7.39 -6.78
C ALA A 174 -4.37 -8.68 -7.20
N VAL A 175 -3.77 -9.80 -6.89
CA VAL A 175 -4.28 -11.14 -7.23
C VAL A 175 -4.65 -11.93 -5.97
N HIS A 176 -5.10 -13.17 -6.14
CA HIS A 176 -5.40 -14.11 -5.05
C HIS A 176 -6.35 -13.56 -3.99
N ARG A 177 -7.25 -12.64 -4.38
CA ARG A 177 -8.26 -12.03 -3.49
C ARG A 177 -7.65 -11.34 -2.26
N TYR A 178 -6.47 -10.74 -2.42
CA TYR A 178 -5.71 -10.10 -1.34
C TYR A 178 -5.21 -11.06 -0.26
N GLU A 179 -5.27 -12.36 -0.50
CA GLU A 179 -4.67 -13.37 0.39
C GLU A 179 -3.14 -13.30 0.37
N PHE A 180 -2.51 -13.92 1.33
CA PHE A 180 -1.04 -14.06 1.43
C PHE A 180 -0.28 -12.72 1.44
N GLY A 181 -0.91 -11.62 1.87
CA GLY A 181 -0.29 -10.29 1.88
C GLY A 181 -0.14 -9.64 0.50
N VAL A 182 -0.87 -10.11 -0.51
CA VAL A 182 -0.85 -9.53 -1.86
C VAL A 182 -1.81 -8.34 -1.93
N TYR A 183 -1.29 -7.11 -1.76
CA TYR A 183 -2.11 -5.88 -1.77
C TYR A 183 -1.91 -5.02 -3.02
N LYS A 184 -0.92 -5.35 -3.87
CA LYS A 184 -0.60 -4.63 -5.09
C LYS A 184 -0.27 -5.59 -6.22
N GLY A 185 -0.29 -5.07 -7.45
CA GLY A 185 -0.01 -5.87 -8.65
C GLY A 185 1.21 -5.44 -9.42
N THR A 186 1.95 -4.44 -8.94
CA THR A 186 3.17 -3.90 -9.57
C THR A 186 4.32 -3.86 -8.58
N PHE A 187 5.56 -4.04 -9.08
CA PHE A 187 6.76 -4.14 -8.26
C PHE A 187 7.94 -3.53 -9.01
N TRP A 188 8.28 -2.28 -8.68
CA TRP A 188 9.44 -1.61 -9.26
C TRP A 188 10.75 -2.26 -8.82
N SER A 189 11.69 -2.37 -9.72
CA SER A 189 13.06 -2.76 -9.40
C SER A 189 13.79 -1.65 -8.61
N ASN A 190 14.84 -2.00 -7.86
CA ASN A 190 15.54 -1.03 -6.99
C ASN A 190 16.14 0.16 -7.78
N THR A 191 16.61 -0.10 -9.00
CA THR A 191 17.15 0.95 -9.90
C THR A 191 16.05 1.67 -10.68
N GLY A 192 14.80 1.21 -10.61
CA GLY A 192 13.70 1.74 -11.43
C GLY A 192 13.78 1.39 -12.90
N SER A 193 14.71 0.50 -13.32
CA SER A 193 14.89 0.12 -14.72
C SER A 193 13.86 -0.89 -15.23
N HIS A 194 13.21 -1.61 -14.31
CA HIS A 194 12.22 -2.63 -14.61
C HIS A 194 10.98 -2.48 -13.74
N LEU A 195 9.84 -2.93 -14.28
CA LEU A 195 8.58 -3.08 -13.55
C LEU A 195 8.11 -4.52 -13.68
N ALA A 196 8.06 -5.26 -12.56
CA ALA A 196 7.36 -6.53 -12.53
C ALA A 196 5.88 -6.31 -12.25
N PHE A 197 5.01 -7.11 -12.86
CA PHE A 197 3.56 -6.96 -12.69
C PHE A 197 2.84 -8.31 -12.82
N TYR A 198 1.75 -8.45 -12.08
CA TYR A 198 0.86 -9.58 -12.26
C TYR A 198 0.00 -9.42 -13.51
N ARG A 199 -0.15 -10.52 -14.25
CA ARG A 199 -1.16 -10.71 -15.28
C ARG A 199 -2.03 -11.88 -14.87
N LYS A 200 -3.28 -11.62 -14.60
CA LYS A 200 -4.28 -12.56 -14.14
C LYS A 200 -5.25 -12.89 -15.28
N ASP A 201 -5.42 -14.15 -15.57
CA ASP A 201 -6.46 -14.67 -16.44
C ASP A 201 -7.58 -15.27 -15.56
N GLU A 202 -8.77 -14.70 -15.63
CA GLU A 202 -9.95 -15.17 -14.91
C GLU A 202 -11.10 -15.56 -15.87
N SER A 203 -10.78 -15.81 -17.16
CA SER A 203 -11.78 -16.21 -18.16
C SER A 203 -12.53 -17.50 -17.81
N MET A 204 -11.85 -18.43 -17.13
CA MET A 204 -12.41 -19.70 -16.67
C MET A 204 -13.16 -19.60 -15.33
N VAL A 205 -13.05 -18.48 -14.63
CA VAL A 205 -13.65 -18.32 -13.30
C VAL A 205 -15.15 -18.03 -13.42
N SER A 206 -15.94 -18.67 -12.55
CA SER A 206 -17.39 -18.50 -12.51
C SER A 206 -17.80 -17.07 -12.16
N ASP A 207 -18.89 -16.65 -12.78
CA ASP A 207 -19.55 -15.41 -12.42
C ASP A 207 -20.27 -15.55 -11.08
N TYR A 208 -20.14 -14.52 -10.23
CA TYR A 208 -20.80 -14.42 -8.93
C TYR A 208 -21.60 -13.12 -8.84
N PRO A 209 -22.92 -13.17 -8.61
CA PRO A 209 -23.74 -11.99 -8.50
C PRO A 209 -23.64 -11.36 -7.10
N ILE A 210 -23.31 -10.06 -7.04
CA ILE A 210 -23.43 -9.27 -5.83
C ILE A 210 -24.63 -8.34 -5.99
N VAL A 211 -25.65 -8.54 -5.16
CA VAL A 211 -26.86 -7.72 -5.18
C VAL A 211 -26.63 -6.46 -4.34
N ASN A 212 -26.88 -5.30 -4.95
CA ASN A 212 -26.91 -4.03 -4.23
C ASN A 212 -28.25 -3.92 -3.47
N THR A 213 -28.21 -4.16 -2.16
CA THR A 213 -29.39 -4.13 -1.30
C THR A 213 -29.86 -2.72 -0.95
N ASP A 214 -29.02 -1.70 -1.17
CA ASP A 214 -29.34 -0.30 -0.87
C ASP A 214 -29.96 0.44 -2.07
N ALA A 215 -29.90 -0.17 -3.26
CA ALA A 215 -30.52 0.38 -4.46
C ALA A 215 -32.03 0.25 -4.40
N ARG A 216 -32.76 1.34 -4.75
CA ARG A 216 -34.24 1.32 -4.80
C ARG A 216 -34.78 0.37 -5.86
N VAL A 217 -34.11 0.27 -6.99
CA VAL A 217 -34.33 -0.73 -8.04
C VAL A 217 -33.22 -1.74 -7.91
N ALA A 218 -33.54 -3.04 -7.89
CA ALA A 218 -32.56 -4.11 -7.74
C ALA A 218 -31.45 -4.00 -8.80
N GLU A 219 -30.22 -3.92 -8.35
CA GLU A 219 -29.01 -3.89 -9.18
C GLU A 219 -28.14 -5.09 -8.83
N VAL A 220 -27.53 -5.68 -9.83
CA VAL A 220 -26.61 -6.82 -9.67
C VAL A 220 -25.27 -6.45 -10.28
N ASN A 221 -24.23 -6.53 -9.47
CA ASN A 221 -22.84 -6.45 -9.93
C ASN A 221 -22.28 -7.87 -10.08
N ILE A 222 -21.88 -8.24 -11.30
CA ILE A 222 -21.26 -9.55 -11.58
C ILE A 222 -19.76 -9.43 -11.41
N ILE A 223 -19.19 -10.28 -10.56
CA ILE A 223 -17.73 -10.39 -10.39
C ILE A 223 -17.28 -11.82 -10.69
N LYS A 224 -16.02 -11.99 -11.07
CA LYS A 224 -15.40 -13.32 -11.16
C LYS A 224 -15.03 -13.80 -9.75
N TYR A 225 -15.60 -14.92 -9.32
CA TYR A 225 -15.32 -15.49 -7.99
C TYR A 225 -15.29 -17.03 -8.04
N PRO A 226 -14.11 -17.65 -7.77
CA PRO A 226 -14.01 -19.10 -7.70
C PRO A 226 -14.65 -19.59 -6.39
N MET A 227 -15.81 -20.21 -6.47
CA MET A 227 -16.43 -20.86 -5.32
C MET A 227 -15.63 -22.10 -4.91
N ALA A 228 -15.85 -22.59 -3.68
CA ALA A 228 -15.13 -23.74 -3.15
C ALA A 228 -15.20 -24.96 -4.10
N GLY A 229 -14.04 -25.54 -4.41
CA GLY A 229 -13.90 -26.67 -5.31
C GLY A 229 -14.00 -26.35 -6.81
N MET A 230 -14.18 -25.07 -7.19
CA MET A 230 -14.24 -24.65 -8.60
C MET A 230 -12.87 -24.16 -9.09
N VAL A 231 -12.77 -24.07 -10.43
CA VAL A 231 -11.58 -23.57 -11.11
C VAL A 231 -11.29 -22.14 -10.70
N SER A 232 -10.03 -21.86 -10.39
CA SER A 232 -9.54 -20.54 -10.00
C SER A 232 -8.88 -19.81 -11.17
N HIS A 233 -8.58 -18.53 -10.97
CA HIS A 233 -7.81 -17.74 -11.92
C HIS A 233 -6.36 -18.22 -12.00
N GLN A 234 -5.72 -17.94 -13.12
CA GLN A 234 -4.32 -18.25 -13.40
C GLN A 234 -3.50 -16.96 -13.41
N VAL A 235 -2.35 -16.96 -12.73
CA VAL A 235 -1.50 -15.78 -12.60
C VAL A 235 -0.14 -16.04 -13.22
N THR A 236 0.33 -15.08 -13.98
CA THR A 236 1.72 -15.00 -14.47
C THR A 236 2.37 -13.70 -14.00
N LEU A 237 3.69 -13.66 -13.94
CA LEU A 237 4.45 -12.46 -13.62
C LEU A 237 5.19 -11.98 -14.87
N GLY A 238 4.82 -10.79 -15.36
CA GLY A 238 5.52 -10.08 -16.42
C GLY A 238 6.61 -9.18 -15.84
N ILE A 239 7.70 -8.98 -16.58
CA ILE A 239 8.75 -8.01 -16.29
C ILE A 239 8.93 -7.11 -17.51
N TYR A 240 8.60 -5.84 -17.36
CA TYR A 240 8.79 -4.82 -18.37
C TYR A 240 10.11 -4.09 -18.15
N ASN A 241 10.93 -3.99 -19.20
CA ASN A 241 12.18 -3.24 -19.20
C ASN A 241 11.93 -1.85 -19.83
N LEU A 242 12.13 -0.78 -19.06
CA LEU A 242 11.85 0.59 -19.49
C LEU A 242 12.74 1.04 -20.64
N LYS A 243 13.97 0.54 -20.70
CA LYS A 243 14.93 0.94 -21.74
C LYS A 243 14.65 0.30 -23.10
N THR A 244 14.30 -0.99 -23.07
CA THR A 244 14.04 -1.75 -24.31
C THR A 244 12.60 -1.75 -24.74
N GLU A 245 11.69 -1.28 -23.85
CA GLU A 245 10.24 -1.28 -24.02
C GLU A 245 9.67 -2.69 -24.31
N LYS A 246 10.30 -3.72 -23.73
CA LYS A 246 9.89 -5.13 -23.91
C LYS A 246 9.45 -5.74 -22.59
N THR A 247 8.45 -6.61 -22.68
CA THR A 247 8.01 -7.46 -21.58
C THR A 247 8.47 -8.91 -21.83
N ILE A 248 8.98 -9.53 -20.77
CA ILE A 248 9.15 -10.98 -20.70
C ILE A 248 8.23 -11.53 -19.61
N PHE A 249 7.92 -12.82 -19.66
CA PHE A 249 7.18 -13.49 -18.60
C PHE A 249 8.08 -14.47 -17.86
N VAL A 250 7.99 -14.48 -16.52
CA VAL A 250 8.71 -15.42 -15.67
C VAL A 250 8.16 -16.82 -15.90
N LYS A 251 9.07 -17.79 -16.11
CA LYS A 251 8.72 -19.20 -16.39
C LYS A 251 8.51 -19.95 -15.08
N THR A 252 7.36 -19.70 -14.46
CA THR A 252 6.93 -20.41 -13.26
C THR A 252 6.39 -21.79 -13.68
N GLU A 253 7.15 -22.83 -13.37
CA GLU A 253 6.71 -24.22 -13.59
C GLU A 253 5.67 -24.62 -12.56
N GLY A 254 4.89 -25.67 -12.87
CA GLY A 254 3.91 -26.25 -11.97
C GLY A 254 2.45 -26.01 -12.37
N ASP A 255 1.54 -26.12 -11.41
CA ASP A 255 0.13 -25.93 -11.62
C ASP A 255 -0.17 -24.47 -11.98
N LYS A 256 -1.06 -24.27 -12.98
CA LYS A 256 -1.47 -22.92 -13.38
C LYS A 256 -2.30 -22.19 -12.31
N GLU A 257 -2.96 -22.92 -11.41
CA GLU A 257 -3.74 -22.37 -10.29
C GLU A 257 -2.89 -22.15 -9.02
N GLN A 258 -1.57 -22.32 -9.10
CA GLN A 258 -0.66 -21.98 -7.98
C GLN A 258 -0.69 -20.50 -7.65
N TYR A 259 -0.35 -20.17 -6.41
CA TYR A 259 -0.29 -18.79 -5.93
C TYR A 259 1.15 -18.25 -6.09
N LEU A 260 1.29 -17.08 -6.72
CA LEU A 260 2.54 -16.35 -6.84
C LEU A 260 2.55 -15.22 -5.82
N THR A 261 3.32 -15.38 -4.75
CA THR A 261 3.31 -14.46 -3.60
C THR A 261 4.71 -13.91 -3.33
N ASN A 262 4.85 -12.93 -2.44
CA ASN A 262 6.13 -12.41 -1.93
C ASN A 262 7.12 -12.03 -3.03
N ILE A 263 6.66 -11.23 -4.01
CA ILE A 263 7.51 -10.77 -5.10
C ILE A 263 8.57 -9.81 -4.55
N ALA A 264 9.84 -10.11 -4.80
CA ALA A 264 10.95 -9.26 -4.38
C ALA A 264 12.08 -9.25 -5.41
N TRP A 265 12.72 -8.08 -5.57
CA TRP A 265 13.89 -7.93 -6.42
C TRP A 265 15.18 -8.22 -5.66
N SER A 266 16.16 -8.80 -6.34
CA SER A 266 17.53 -8.85 -5.80
C SER A 266 18.13 -7.43 -5.73
N PRO A 267 19.07 -7.13 -4.81
CA PRO A 267 19.66 -5.79 -4.67
C PRO A 267 20.27 -5.20 -5.95
N ASN A 268 20.66 -6.05 -6.88
CA ASN A 268 21.27 -5.67 -8.16
C ASN A 268 20.33 -5.80 -9.37
N ASP A 269 19.04 -6.02 -9.13
CA ASP A 269 17.96 -6.20 -10.11
C ASP A 269 18.16 -7.32 -11.14
N LYS A 270 19.18 -8.17 -10.97
CA LYS A 270 19.43 -9.28 -11.91
C LYS A 270 18.50 -10.47 -11.72
N HIS A 271 17.82 -10.53 -10.59
CA HIS A 271 16.94 -11.64 -10.26
C HIS A 271 15.68 -11.15 -9.59
N ILE A 272 14.62 -11.92 -9.75
CA ILE A 272 13.39 -11.76 -9.01
C ILE A 272 13.10 -13.02 -8.20
N TYR A 273 12.58 -12.84 -7.00
CA TYR A 273 12.18 -13.91 -6.09
C TYR A 273 10.66 -13.99 -6.04
N ILE A 274 10.15 -15.20 -6.01
CA ILE A 274 8.73 -15.50 -5.96
C ILE A 274 8.53 -16.64 -4.97
N ALA A 275 7.68 -16.46 -3.96
CA ALA A 275 7.18 -17.56 -3.17
C ALA A 275 6.00 -18.20 -3.90
N VAL A 276 6.21 -19.39 -4.44
CA VAL A 276 5.23 -20.18 -5.17
C VAL A 276 4.57 -21.15 -4.19
N LEU A 277 3.28 -20.96 -3.93
CA LEU A 277 2.49 -21.82 -3.07
C LEU A 277 1.55 -22.68 -3.94
N ASN A 278 1.48 -23.97 -3.70
CA ASN A 278 0.57 -24.85 -4.44
C ASN A 278 -0.90 -24.58 -4.09
N ARG A 279 -1.82 -25.06 -4.94
CA ARG A 279 -3.26 -24.84 -4.77
C ARG A 279 -3.82 -25.41 -3.47
N ASP A 280 -3.27 -26.52 -2.98
CA ASP A 280 -3.65 -27.16 -1.70
C ASP A 280 -3.11 -26.39 -0.47
N GLN A 281 -2.31 -25.34 -0.69
CA GLN A 281 -1.73 -24.49 0.35
C GLN A 281 -0.91 -25.25 1.41
N ASN A 282 -0.25 -26.32 1.01
CA ASN A 282 0.53 -27.16 1.89
C ASN A 282 2.01 -27.31 1.48
N HIS A 283 2.41 -26.61 0.41
CA HIS A 283 3.77 -26.63 -0.10
C HIS A 283 4.16 -25.29 -0.71
N VAL A 284 5.08 -24.57 -0.09
CA VAL A 284 5.64 -23.31 -0.58
C VAL A 284 7.10 -23.50 -1.00
N LYS A 285 7.49 -22.85 -2.10
CA LYS A 285 8.86 -22.76 -2.59
C LYS A 285 9.23 -21.30 -2.82
N LEU A 286 10.28 -20.82 -2.19
CA LEU A 286 10.89 -19.55 -2.54
C LEU A 286 11.85 -19.76 -3.70
N ASN A 287 11.42 -19.38 -4.88
CA ASN A 287 12.16 -19.55 -6.13
C ASN A 287 12.85 -18.26 -6.57
N LYS A 288 14.03 -18.42 -7.16
CA LYS A 288 14.82 -17.37 -7.79
C LYS A 288 14.74 -17.52 -9.28
N TYR A 289 14.49 -16.40 -9.99
CA TYR A 289 14.42 -16.35 -11.45
C TYR A 289 15.37 -15.27 -11.99
N ASP A 290 15.88 -15.47 -13.20
CA ASP A 290 16.63 -14.46 -13.94
C ASP A 290 15.67 -13.37 -14.45
N ALA A 291 16.00 -12.12 -14.22
CA ALA A 291 15.09 -10.99 -14.54
C ALA A 291 15.10 -10.59 -16.03
N GLU A 292 16.12 -11.00 -16.79
CA GLU A 292 16.24 -10.70 -18.23
C GLU A 292 15.58 -11.77 -19.10
N THR A 293 15.61 -13.03 -18.66
CA THR A 293 15.12 -14.17 -19.46
C THR A 293 13.84 -14.80 -18.89
N GLY A 294 13.54 -14.53 -17.61
CA GLY A 294 12.46 -15.18 -16.88
C GLY A 294 12.74 -16.63 -16.49
N ASP A 295 13.95 -17.12 -16.73
CA ASP A 295 14.30 -18.51 -16.48
C ASP A 295 14.44 -18.82 -15.00
N PHE A 296 14.03 -20.01 -14.60
CA PHE A 296 14.25 -20.53 -13.26
C PHE A 296 15.75 -20.73 -12.99
N VAL A 297 16.22 -20.24 -11.85
CA VAL A 297 17.62 -20.39 -11.43
C VAL A 297 17.75 -21.47 -10.36
N LYS A 298 17.02 -21.36 -9.26
CA LYS A 298 16.99 -22.34 -8.18
C LYS A 298 15.90 -22.06 -7.15
N THR A 299 15.53 -23.07 -6.39
CA THR A 299 14.77 -22.91 -5.14
C THR A 299 15.74 -22.58 -4.01
N LEU A 300 15.42 -21.53 -3.24
CA LEU A 300 16.21 -21.07 -2.09
C LEU A 300 15.73 -21.71 -0.80
N PHE A 301 14.43 -21.89 -0.69
CA PHE A 301 13.74 -22.40 0.48
C PHE A 301 12.52 -23.19 0.06
N GLU A 302 12.19 -24.24 0.80
CA GLU A 302 11.02 -25.09 0.58
C GLU A 302 10.44 -25.48 1.92
N GLU A 303 9.13 -25.38 2.08
CA GLU A 303 8.39 -25.81 3.26
C GLU A 303 7.16 -26.62 2.85
N ARG A 304 6.93 -27.72 3.54
CA ARG A 304 5.77 -28.58 3.38
C ARG A 304 5.15 -28.90 4.73
N HIS A 305 3.85 -28.98 4.76
CA HIS A 305 3.11 -29.43 5.94
C HIS A 305 1.92 -30.30 5.50
N GLU A 306 1.51 -31.24 6.30
CA GLU A 306 0.38 -32.13 5.98
C GLU A 306 -0.97 -31.41 5.90
N ASN A 307 -1.14 -30.31 6.66
CA ASN A 307 -2.37 -29.53 6.68
C ASN A 307 -2.26 -28.29 5.79
N TYR A 308 -1.45 -27.30 6.19
CA TYR A 308 -1.25 -26.07 5.43
C TYR A 308 0.08 -25.39 5.77
N VAL A 309 0.56 -24.60 4.82
CA VAL A 309 1.68 -23.65 4.97
C VAL A 309 1.14 -22.27 4.69
N GLN A 310 1.44 -21.30 5.57
CA GLN A 310 1.10 -19.91 5.37
C GLN A 310 2.35 -19.15 4.95
N PRO A 311 2.39 -18.56 3.74
CA PRO A 311 3.48 -17.68 3.37
C PRO A 311 3.63 -16.54 4.36
N LEU A 312 4.87 -16.24 4.72
CA LEU A 312 5.17 -15.09 5.57
C LEU A 312 4.78 -13.79 4.85
N PRO A 313 4.58 -12.66 5.59
CA PRO A 313 4.39 -11.35 4.99
C PRO A 313 5.50 -11.04 3.98
N PRO A 314 5.28 -10.12 3.02
CA PRO A 314 6.29 -9.73 2.03
C PRO A 314 7.62 -9.39 2.69
N MET A 315 8.69 -9.87 2.09
CA MET A 315 10.08 -9.66 2.54
C MET A 315 10.52 -8.22 2.28
#